data_3b1a8070550ad51eb3e64c82957364e7
#
_entry.id   3b1a8070550ad51eb3e64c82957364e7
#
_cell.length_a   1.000
_cell.length_b   1.000
_cell.length_c   1.000
_cell.angle_alpha   90.00
_cell.angle_beta   90.00
_cell.angle_gamma   90.00
#
_symmetry.space_group_name_H-M   'P 1'
#
loop_
_entity.id
_entity.type
_entity.pdbx_description
1 polymer ?
#
loop_
_entity_poly.entity_id
_entity_poly.type
_entity_poly.pdbx_seq_one_letter_code
_entity_poly.pdbx_strand_id
1 'polypeptide(L)'
;MQREDGSTFHKVSGLTWPGFDISPDTDKQDRYIFSTATSSSAMYGASLAIASRVYEQYDKDYAKNLKQNAEAVWQYLEKNPKPIYRVDEGQENGSGPYNKDTDLEERLWLAAEMFRTTGDAKYESYLKKESKRLTDKPSFFTWDDTLALAQFAYAKSNNADKQLQNKVINALISYADDICTSIKTDG
;
A
#
# COMPACT_ATOMS: atom_id res chain seq x y z
N MET A 1 -4.42 -10.26 11.12
CA MET A 1 -5.77 -9.69 11.25
C MET A 1 -6.53 -9.61 9.90
N GLN A 2 -6.14 -10.45 8.93
CA GLN A 2 -6.91 -10.60 7.70
C GLN A 2 -8.21 -11.35 8.00
N ARG A 3 -9.30 -10.89 7.41
CA ARG A 3 -10.62 -11.51 7.52
C ARG A 3 -10.80 -12.57 6.42
N GLU A 4 -11.78 -13.43 6.57
CA GLU A 4 -12.09 -14.49 5.61
C GLU A 4 -12.44 -13.97 4.20
N ASP A 5 -12.98 -12.75 4.11
CA ASP A 5 -13.28 -12.08 2.84
C ASP A 5 -12.08 -11.45 2.16
N GLY A 6 -10.90 -11.54 2.77
CA GLY A 6 -9.64 -10.96 2.29
C GLY A 6 -9.35 -9.54 2.79
N SER A 7 -10.32 -8.85 3.41
CA SER A 7 -10.11 -7.51 3.95
C SER A 7 -9.24 -7.52 5.21
N THR A 8 -8.77 -6.34 5.61
CA THR A 8 -8.11 -6.14 6.90
C THR A 8 -8.79 -5.02 7.69
N PHE A 9 -8.66 -5.10 9.00
CA PHE A 9 -9.06 -3.98 9.85
C PHE A 9 -8.14 -2.79 9.61
N HIS A 10 -8.70 -1.59 9.76
CA HIS A 10 -7.97 -0.36 9.52
C HIS A 10 -6.82 -0.20 10.52
N LYS A 11 -7.13 -0.27 11.80
CA LYS A 11 -6.14 -0.12 12.88
C LYS A 11 -6.60 -0.75 14.18
N VAL A 12 -5.67 -0.85 15.12
CA VAL A 12 -5.92 -1.12 16.53
C VAL A 12 -5.32 0.04 17.33
N SER A 13 -6.11 0.73 18.14
CA SER A 13 -5.64 1.81 19.01
C SER A 13 -6.53 1.98 20.23
N GLY A 14 -6.11 2.82 21.19
CA GLY A 14 -7.02 3.37 22.21
C GLY A 14 -8.08 4.27 21.58
N LEU A 15 -9.06 4.70 22.33
CA LEU A 15 -10.07 5.67 21.84
C LEU A 15 -9.56 7.11 21.90
N THR A 16 -8.66 7.42 22.82
CA THR A 16 -8.11 8.76 22.98
C THR A 16 -6.62 8.78 22.70
N TRP A 17 -6.11 9.92 22.24
CA TRP A 17 -4.68 10.11 22.08
C TRP A 17 -3.98 10.23 23.45
N PRO A 18 -3.05 9.35 23.81
CA PRO A 18 -2.43 9.34 25.14
C PRO A 18 -1.41 10.49 25.35
N GLY A 19 -0.97 11.17 24.27
CA GLY A 19 0.10 12.16 24.32
C GLY A 19 1.47 11.60 23.96
N PHE A 20 2.45 12.50 23.76
CA PHE A 20 3.81 12.10 23.37
C PHE A 20 4.64 11.57 24.55
N ASP A 21 4.27 11.93 25.79
CA ASP A 21 5.03 11.55 26.98
C ASP A 21 4.63 10.17 27.55
N ILE A 22 3.67 9.51 26.92
CA ILE A 22 3.19 8.17 27.32
C ILE A 22 3.82 7.11 26.44
N SER A 23 4.70 6.30 27.04
CA SER A 23 5.28 5.16 26.33
C SER A 23 4.28 4.01 26.16
N PRO A 24 4.43 3.13 25.14
CA PRO A 24 3.48 2.05 24.85
C PRO A 24 3.26 1.08 26.01
N ASP A 25 4.27 0.85 26.86
CA ASP A 25 4.20 -0.03 28.03
C ASP A 25 3.46 0.61 29.23
N THR A 26 3.37 1.93 29.27
CA THR A 26 2.66 2.70 30.30
C THR A 26 1.24 3.10 29.89
N ASP A 27 0.91 3.06 28.61
CA ASP A 27 -0.44 3.30 28.12
C ASP A 27 -1.36 2.13 28.52
N LYS A 28 -2.26 2.39 29.44
CA LYS A 28 -3.20 1.39 30.00
C LYS A 28 -4.60 1.43 29.38
N GLN A 29 -4.79 2.19 28.30
CA GLN A 29 -6.07 2.22 27.59
C GLN A 29 -6.41 0.85 27.01
N ASP A 30 -7.68 0.50 27.00
CA ASP A 30 -8.19 -0.62 26.22
C ASP A 30 -7.89 -0.42 24.74
N ARG A 31 -7.65 -1.51 24.02
CA ARG A 31 -7.38 -1.49 22.58
C ARG A 31 -8.63 -1.91 21.81
N TYR A 32 -8.98 -1.10 20.84
CA TYR A 32 -10.14 -1.28 19.98
C TYR A 32 -9.70 -1.56 18.55
N ILE A 33 -10.44 -2.46 17.91
CA ILE A 33 -10.28 -2.75 16.49
C ILE A 33 -11.23 -1.84 15.72
N PHE A 34 -10.68 -1.02 14.84
CA PHE A 34 -11.46 -0.15 13.95
C PHE A 34 -11.84 -0.89 12.68
N SER A 35 -12.96 -0.48 12.05
CA SER A 35 -13.53 -1.17 10.89
C SER A 35 -12.55 -1.34 9.73
N THR A 36 -12.95 -2.10 8.73
CA THR A 36 -12.11 -2.38 7.55
C THR A 36 -11.93 -1.14 6.68
N ALA A 37 -10.75 -1.04 6.05
CA ALA A 37 -10.48 -0.03 5.03
C ALA A 37 -9.86 -0.68 3.80
N THR A 38 -10.27 -0.25 2.61
CA THR A 38 -9.70 -0.77 1.35
C THR A 38 -8.26 -0.33 1.15
N SER A 39 -7.89 0.90 1.57
CA SER A 39 -6.50 1.37 1.56
C SER A 39 -5.59 0.51 2.44
N SER A 40 -5.97 0.28 3.71
CA SER A 40 -5.21 -0.59 4.62
C SER A 40 -5.11 -2.03 4.12
N SER A 41 -6.19 -2.54 3.53
CA SER A 41 -6.18 -3.87 2.92
C SER A 41 -5.21 -3.94 1.74
N ALA A 42 -5.19 -2.94 0.86
CA ALA A 42 -4.26 -2.90 -0.27
C ALA A 42 -2.79 -2.84 0.19
N MET A 43 -2.46 -1.99 1.17
CA MET A 43 -1.10 -1.92 1.74
C MET A 43 -0.69 -3.25 2.38
N TYR A 44 -1.60 -3.89 3.11
CA TYR A 44 -1.36 -5.20 3.69
C TYR A 44 -1.07 -6.24 2.62
N GLY A 45 -1.90 -6.32 1.57
CA GLY A 45 -1.69 -7.24 0.45
C GLY A 45 -0.36 -7.01 -0.27
N ALA A 46 0.03 -5.75 -0.51
CA ALA A 46 1.33 -5.41 -1.08
C ALA A 46 2.50 -5.91 -0.20
N SER A 47 2.39 -5.71 1.12
CA SER A 47 3.38 -6.20 2.08
C SER A 47 3.49 -7.73 2.07
N LEU A 48 2.38 -8.45 1.97
CA LEU A 48 2.37 -9.90 1.84
C LEU A 48 3.03 -10.38 0.55
N ALA A 49 2.80 -9.70 -0.58
CA ALA A 49 3.44 -10.01 -1.85
C ALA A 49 4.97 -9.83 -1.77
N ILE A 50 5.44 -8.77 -1.12
CA ILE A 50 6.87 -8.57 -0.84
C ILE A 50 7.42 -9.69 0.04
N ALA A 51 6.75 -9.95 1.17
CA ALA A 51 7.16 -10.98 2.12
C ALA A 51 7.22 -12.36 1.45
N SER A 52 6.26 -12.71 0.58
CA SER A 52 6.27 -13.94 -0.20
C SER A 52 7.57 -14.11 -0.98
N ARG A 53 8.04 -13.08 -1.69
CA ARG A 53 9.31 -13.15 -2.43
C ARG A 53 10.53 -13.28 -1.52
N VAL A 54 10.52 -12.62 -0.37
CA VAL A 54 11.62 -12.68 0.60
C VAL A 54 11.72 -14.07 1.22
N TYR A 55 10.59 -14.65 1.62
CA TYR A 55 10.55 -15.96 2.27
C TYR A 55 10.71 -17.15 1.32
N GLU A 56 10.56 -16.95 0.01
CA GLU A 56 10.67 -18.05 -0.98
C GLU A 56 11.97 -18.89 -0.84
N GLN A 57 13.07 -18.25 -0.44
CA GLN A 57 14.35 -18.92 -0.25
C GLN A 57 14.50 -19.60 1.13
N TYR A 58 13.65 -19.26 2.11
CA TYR A 58 13.76 -19.75 3.48
C TYR A 58 12.66 -20.74 3.85
N ASP A 59 11.43 -20.46 3.46
CA ASP A 59 10.24 -21.26 3.77
C ASP A 59 9.22 -21.12 2.63
N LYS A 60 9.21 -22.10 1.73
CA LYS A 60 8.34 -22.08 0.54
C LYS A 60 6.86 -22.22 0.88
N ASP A 61 6.51 -22.97 1.92
CA ASP A 61 5.12 -23.14 2.33
C ASP A 61 4.57 -21.83 2.94
N TYR A 62 5.37 -21.19 3.75
CA TYR A 62 5.05 -19.87 4.28
C TYR A 62 4.95 -18.81 3.16
N ALA A 63 5.91 -18.77 2.24
CA ALA A 63 5.89 -17.88 1.09
C ALA A 63 4.64 -18.08 0.21
N LYS A 64 4.25 -19.33 -0.02
CA LYS A 64 3.01 -19.68 -0.74
C LYS A 64 1.77 -19.19 0.00
N ASN A 65 1.70 -19.36 1.31
CA ASN A 65 0.60 -18.88 2.14
C ASN A 65 0.49 -17.35 2.08
N LEU A 66 1.60 -16.62 2.20
CA LEU A 66 1.64 -15.15 2.07
C LEU A 66 1.09 -14.70 0.71
N LYS A 67 1.49 -15.37 -0.38
CA LYS A 67 1.00 -15.07 -1.73
C LYS A 67 -0.51 -15.31 -1.88
N GLN A 68 -1.02 -16.41 -1.33
CA GLN A 68 -2.45 -16.71 -1.35
C GLN A 68 -3.26 -15.66 -0.57
N ASN A 69 -2.75 -15.20 0.56
CA ASN A 69 -3.39 -14.15 1.34
C ASN A 69 -3.36 -12.79 0.60
N ALA A 70 -2.28 -12.46 -0.10
CA ALA A 70 -2.23 -11.28 -0.96
C ALA A 70 -3.24 -11.35 -2.11
N GLU A 71 -3.40 -12.52 -2.71
CA GLU A 71 -4.43 -12.76 -3.75
C GLU A 71 -5.85 -12.60 -3.20
N ALA A 72 -6.13 -13.07 -1.98
CA ALA A 72 -7.42 -12.87 -1.35
C ALA A 72 -7.74 -11.39 -1.12
N VAL A 73 -6.72 -10.58 -0.77
CA VAL A 73 -6.87 -9.10 -0.70
C VAL A 73 -7.22 -8.54 -2.07
N TRP A 74 -6.53 -8.96 -3.12
CA TRP A 74 -6.83 -8.49 -4.48
C TRP A 74 -8.28 -8.76 -4.86
N GLN A 75 -8.76 -9.99 -4.63
CA GLN A 75 -10.14 -10.38 -4.90
C GLN A 75 -11.17 -9.58 -4.09
N TYR A 76 -10.84 -9.25 -2.84
CA TYR A 76 -11.67 -8.37 -2.02
C TYR A 76 -11.77 -6.97 -2.66
N LEU A 77 -10.66 -6.41 -3.11
CA LEU A 77 -10.63 -5.08 -3.72
C LEU A 77 -11.34 -5.03 -5.07
N GLU A 78 -11.28 -6.09 -5.88
CA GLU A 78 -12.05 -6.20 -7.12
C GLU A 78 -13.57 -6.17 -6.86
N LYS A 79 -14.03 -6.81 -5.79
CA LYS A 79 -15.44 -6.78 -5.36
C LYS A 79 -15.85 -5.45 -4.74
N ASN A 80 -14.88 -4.66 -4.26
CA ASN A 80 -15.08 -3.37 -3.60
C ASN A 80 -14.31 -2.27 -4.35
N PRO A 81 -14.77 -1.88 -5.56
CA PRO A 81 -14.03 -0.94 -6.41
C PRO A 81 -14.05 0.51 -5.90
N LYS A 82 -14.96 0.83 -5.00
CA LYS A 82 -15.00 2.15 -4.35
C LYS A 82 -14.24 2.09 -3.02
N PRO A 83 -13.56 3.18 -2.65
CA PRO A 83 -12.91 3.26 -1.35
C PRO A 83 -13.91 2.99 -0.22
N ILE A 84 -13.50 2.14 0.71
CA ILE A 84 -14.23 1.91 1.96
C ILE A 84 -13.29 2.35 3.06
N TYR A 85 -13.70 3.38 3.77
CA TYR A 85 -13.12 3.78 5.03
C TYR A 85 -14.23 4.32 5.91
N ARG A 86 -14.31 3.88 7.14
CA ARG A 86 -15.33 4.34 8.08
C ARG A 86 -14.76 4.41 9.48
N VAL A 87 -14.32 5.60 9.85
CA VAL A 87 -14.59 6.05 11.22
C VAL A 87 -15.84 6.89 11.11
N ASP A 88 -16.89 6.54 11.84
CA ASP A 88 -18.12 7.31 11.84
C ASP A 88 -17.84 8.71 12.39
N GLU A 89 -18.51 9.71 11.81
CA GLU A 89 -18.36 11.10 12.23
C GLU A 89 -18.67 11.22 13.74
N GLY A 90 -17.76 11.84 14.49
CA GLY A 90 -17.88 11.98 15.94
C GLY A 90 -17.41 10.77 16.75
N GLN A 91 -16.98 9.68 16.12
CA GLN A 91 -16.37 8.55 16.83
C GLN A 91 -14.96 8.90 17.29
N GLU A 92 -14.69 8.70 18.59
CA GLU A 92 -13.31 8.75 19.10
C GLU A 92 -12.46 7.68 18.41
N ASN A 93 -11.23 8.04 18.02
CA ASN A 93 -10.39 7.18 17.20
C ASN A 93 -8.90 7.20 17.60
N GLY A 94 -8.58 7.74 18.74
CA GLY A 94 -7.26 7.72 19.37
C GLY A 94 -6.17 8.41 18.56
N SER A 95 -5.59 7.68 17.64
CA SER A 95 -4.41 8.13 16.86
C SER A 95 -4.74 8.98 15.63
N GLY A 96 -5.98 9.39 15.44
CA GLY A 96 -6.46 10.12 14.27
C GLY A 96 -7.25 9.23 13.29
N PRO A 97 -8.14 9.82 12.49
CA PRO A 97 -9.03 9.07 11.61
C PRO A 97 -8.30 8.46 10.41
N TYR A 98 -7.25 9.10 9.88
CA TYR A 98 -6.54 8.71 8.66
C TYR A 98 -7.48 8.48 7.46
N ASN A 99 -8.45 9.39 7.31
CA ASN A 99 -9.43 9.35 6.24
C ASN A 99 -8.75 9.58 4.88
N LYS A 100 -9.22 8.84 3.87
CA LYS A 100 -8.81 9.01 2.49
C LYS A 100 -10.02 9.04 1.57
N ASP A 101 -9.99 9.94 0.60
CA ASP A 101 -11.03 10.02 -0.44
C ASP A 101 -10.78 9.02 -1.58
N THR A 102 -9.55 8.52 -1.69
CA THR A 102 -9.12 7.54 -2.68
C THR A 102 -8.17 6.53 -2.07
N ASP A 103 -8.15 5.33 -2.63
CA ASP A 103 -7.20 4.26 -2.31
C ASP A 103 -6.46 3.79 -3.57
N LEU A 104 -6.42 4.65 -4.59
CA LEU A 104 -5.87 4.30 -5.89
C LEU A 104 -4.37 3.96 -5.80
N GLU A 105 -3.59 4.74 -5.06
CA GLU A 105 -2.16 4.55 -4.91
C GLU A 105 -1.84 3.22 -4.23
N GLU A 106 -2.59 2.86 -3.21
CA GLU A 106 -2.42 1.59 -2.50
C GLU A 106 -2.80 0.39 -3.37
N ARG A 107 -3.87 0.52 -4.18
CA ARG A 107 -4.24 -0.51 -5.18
C ARG A 107 -3.19 -0.64 -6.27
N LEU A 108 -2.62 0.47 -6.73
CA LEU A 108 -1.50 0.45 -7.67
C LEU A 108 -0.28 -0.25 -7.07
N TRP A 109 0.03 0.01 -5.80
CA TRP A 109 1.15 -0.66 -5.13
C TRP A 109 0.90 -2.16 -5.01
N LEU A 110 -0.28 -2.59 -4.55
CA LEU A 110 -0.63 -4.01 -4.52
C LEU A 110 -0.53 -4.65 -5.91
N ALA A 111 -1.12 -4.02 -6.94
CA ALA A 111 -1.08 -4.55 -8.30
C ALA A 111 0.37 -4.69 -8.80
N ALA A 112 1.22 -3.69 -8.57
CA ALA A 112 2.62 -3.73 -8.98
C ALA A 112 3.42 -4.82 -8.25
N GLU A 113 3.21 -4.98 -6.93
CA GLU A 113 3.88 -6.03 -6.16
C GLU A 113 3.38 -7.43 -6.54
N MET A 114 2.08 -7.60 -6.78
CA MET A 114 1.51 -8.87 -7.27
C MET A 114 2.01 -9.20 -8.67
N PHE A 115 2.06 -8.22 -9.58
CA PHE A 115 2.63 -8.42 -10.91
C PHE A 115 4.10 -8.86 -10.83
N ARG A 116 4.90 -8.17 -10.02
CA ARG A 116 6.30 -8.52 -9.79
C ARG A 116 6.49 -9.91 -9.18
N THR A 117 5.54 -10.35 -8.34
CA THR A 117 5.59 -11.64 -7.65
C THR A 117 5.15 -12.79 -8.54
N THR A 118 4.14 -12.58 -9.37
CA THR A 118 3.45 -13.67 -10.10
C THR A 118 3.67 -13.62 -11.61
N GLY A 119 3.90 -12.43 -12.18
CA GLY A 119 3.90 -12.21 -13.63
C GLY A 119 2.51 -12.29 -14.26
N ASP A 120 1.43 -12.38 -13.48
CA ASP A 120 0.07 -12.53 -14.00
C ASP A 120 -0.40 -11.23 -14.67
N ALA A 121 -0.81 -11.34 -15.92
CA ALA A 121 -1.23 -10.23 -16.77
C ALA A 121 -2.43 -9.44 -16.24
N LYS A 122 -3.25 -10.00 -15.36
CA LYS A 122 -4.39 -9.28 -14.77
C LYS A 122 -3.96 -8.05 -13.98
N TYR A 123 -2.85 -8.15 -13.23
CA TYR A 123 -2.30 -7.04 -12.47
C TYR A 123 -1.71 -5.96 -13.38
N GLU A 124 -0.97 -6.37 -14.42
CA GLU A 124 -0.45 -5.42 -15.39
C GLU A 124 -1.58 -4.71 -16.17
N SER A 125 -2.66 -5.42 -16.47
CA SER A 125 -3.83 -4.83 -17.10
C SER A 125 -4.44 -3.72 -16.24
N TYR A 126 -4.51 -3.92 -14.93
CA TYR A 126 -4.94 -2.88 -13.98
C TYR A 126 -3.98 -1.68 -13.99
N LEU A 127 -2.66 -1.93 -13.93
CA LEU A 127 -1.65 -0.88 -13.98
C LEU A 127 -1.69 -0.08 -15.30
N LYS A 128 -1.94 -0.74 -16.44
CA LYS A 128 -2.11 -0.10 -17.74
C LYS A 128 -3.37 0.76 -17.78
N LYS A 129 -4.48 0.29 -17.22
CA LYS A 129 -5.73 1.05 -17.11
C LYS A 129 -5.51 2.34 -16.32
N GLU A 130 -4.80 2.27 -15.23
CA GLU A 130 -4.51 3.40 -14.34
C GLU A 130 -3.15 4.07 -14.66
N SER A 131 -2.64 3.88 -15.88
CA SER A 131 -1.31 4.34 -16.30
C SER A 131 -1.10 5.84 -16.16
N LYS A 132 -2.16 6.64 -16.28
CA LYS A 132 -2.08 8.09 -16.06
C LYS A 132 -1.53 8.39 -14.67
N ARG A 133 -2.15 7.82 -13.61
CA ARG A 133 -1.67 8.02 -12.24
C ARG A 133 -0.32 7.33 -12.00
N LEU A 134 -0.12 6.14 -12.53
CA LEU A 134 1.11 5.38 -12.37
C LEU A 134 2.34 6.10 -12.97
N THR A 135 2.17 6.96 -13.97
CA THR A 135 3.25 7.73 -14.61
C THR A 135 3.35 9.17 -14.14
N ASP A 136 2.53 9.61 -13.20
CA ASP A 136 2.68 10.91 -12.56
C ASP A 136 4.01 10.98 -11.80
N LYS A 137 4.58 12.17 -11.69
CA LYS A 137 5.72 12.39 -10.81
C LYS A 137 5.29 12.13 -9.37
N PRO A 138 5.98 11.25 -8.62
CA PRO A 138 5.60 10.98 -7.25
C PRO A 138 5.87 12.19 -6.35
N SER A 139 5.15 12.26 -5.25
CA SER A 139 5.45 13.15 -4.13
C SER A 139 6.33 12.44 -3.10
N PHE A 140 6.67 13.13 -2.02
CA PHE A 140 7.35 12.49 -0.90
C PHE A 140 6.47 11.37 -0.33
N PHE A 141 7.08 10.21 -0.07
CA PHE A 141 6.39 9.07 0.53
C PHE A 141 5.84 9.43 1.91
N THR A 142 4.55 9.26 2.07
CA THR A 142 3.82 9.51 3.30
C THR A 142 2.86 8.35 3.60
N TRP A 143 2.16 8.41 4.73
CA TRP A 143 1.15 7.39 5.10
C TRP A 143 -0.03 7.34 4.12
N ASP A 144 -0.29 8.41 3.40
CA ASP A 144 -1.43 8.59 2.49
C ASP A 144 -1.04 8.60 1.00
N ASP A 145 0.25 8.53 0.66
CA ASP A 145 0.71 8.42 -0.73
C ASP A 145 1.76 7.30 -0.87
N THR A 146 1.35 6.23 -1.53
CA THR A 146 2.19 5.06 -1.81
C THR A 146 2.59 4.94 -3.28
N LEU A 147 2.34 5.99 -4.09
CA LEU A 147 2.62 5.96 -5.53
C LEU A 147 4.07 5.58 -5.84
N ALA A 148 5.03 6.18 -5.14
CA ALA A 148 6.45 5.88 -5.35
C ALA A 148 6.77 4.39 -5.14
N LEU A 149 6.11 3.72 -4.19
CA LEU A 149 6.28 2.28 -3.97
C LEU A 149 5.73 1.45 -5.14
N ALA A 150 4.55 1.82 -5.66
CA ALA A 150 3.97 1.20 -6.83
C ALA A 150 4.88 1.33 -8.06
N GLN A 151 5.38 2.53 -8.29
CA GLN A 151 6.30 2.84 -9.39
C GLN A 151 7.60 2.05 -9.28
N PHE A 152 8.20 2.00 -8.08
CA PHE A 152 9.42 1.25 -7.83
C PHE A 152 9.22 -0.26 -8.05
N ALA A 153 8.10 -0.82 -7.58
CA ALA A 153 7.78 -2.23 -7.81
C ALA A 153 7.61 -2.54 -9.30
N TYR A 154 6.88 -1.69 -10.04
CA TYR A 154 6.67 -1.87 -11.48
C TYR A 154 7.97 -1.69 -12.28
N ALA A 155 8.77 -0.68 -11.94
CA ALA A 155 10.07 -0.44 -12.58
C ALA A 155 11.02 -1.66 -12.45
N LYS A 156 10.89 -2.43 -11.37
CA LYS A 156 11.70 -3.65 -11.12
C LYS A 156 11.04 -4.95 -11.60
N SER A 157 9.92 -4.87 -12.30
CA SER A 157 9.24 -6.06 -12.83
C SER A 157 9.89 -6.51 -14.15
N ASN A 158 10.30 -7.80 -14.23
CA ASN A 158 11.06 -8.30 -15.38
C ASN A 158 10.25 -8.34 -16.68
N ASN A 159 8.96 -8.66 -16.60
CA ASN A 159 8.07 -8.88 -17.75
C ASN A 159 7.16 -7.67 -18.04
N ALA A 160 7.45 -6.50 -17.48
CA ALA A 160 6.66 -5.29 -17.66
C ALA A 160 6.70 -4.78 -19.10
N ASP A 161 5.58 -4.18 -19.54
CA ASP A 161 5.52 -3.43 -20.78
C ASP A 161 6.61 -2.35 -20.79
N LYS A 162 7.53 -2.44 -21.75
CA LYS A 162 8.73 -1.60 -21.77
C LYS A 162 8.43 -0.11 -21.97
N GLN A 163 7.37 0.22 -22.71
CA GLN A 163 7.00 1.61 -22.91
C GLN A 163 6.47 2.23 -21.61
N LEU A 164 5.58 1.54 -20.92
CA LEU A 164 5.03 2.00 -19.64
C LEU A 164 6.12 2.00 -18.57
N GLN A 165 6.95 0.95 -18.51
CA GLN A 165 8.07 0.85 -17.56
C GLN A 165 9.04 2.04 -17.70
N ASN A 166 9.40 2.41 -18.93
CA ASN A 166 10.28 3.56 -19.16
C ASN A 166 9.65 4.89 -18.71
N LYS A 167 8.32 5.07 -18.91
CA LYS A 167 7.62 6.26 -18.42
C LYS A 167 7.66 6.34 -16.89
N VAL A 168 7.43 5.22 -16.23
CA VAL A 168 7.50 5.12 -14.75
C VAL A 168 8.91 5.42 -14.25
N ILE A 169 9.94 4.85 -14.88
CA ILE A 169 11.34 5.12 -14.52
C ILE A 169 11.68 6.61 -14.71
N ASN A 170 11.23 7.22 -15.79
CA ASN A 170 11.47 8.65 -16.04
C ASN A 170 10.77 9.54 -14.98
N ALA A 171 9.57 9.17 -14.51
CA ALA A 171 8.89 9.88 -13.44
C ALA A 171 9.70 9.81 -12.12
N LEU A 172 10.22 8.63 -11.77
CA LEU A 172 11.07 8.44 -10.59
C LEU A 172 12.39 9.22 -10.69
N ILE A 173 13.05 9.21 -11.87
CA ILE A 173 14.29 9.97 -12.10
C ILE A 173 14.01 11.47 -11.97
N SER A 174 12.95 11.98 -12.61
CA SER A 174 12.57 13.39 -12.50
C SER A 174 12.34 13.82 -11.04
N TYR A 175 11.74 12.97 -10.23
CA TYR A 175 11.57 13.25 -8.81
C TYR A 175 12.90 13.26 -8.05
N ALA A 176 13.79 12.31 -8.32
CA ALA A 176 15.12 12.28 -7.72
C ALA A 176 15.96 13.51 -8.10
N ASP A 177 15.87 13.97 -9.36
CA ASP A 177 16.56 15.16 -9.83
C ASP A 177 16.08 16.43 -9.12
N ASP A 178 14.77 16.53 -8.82
CA ASP A 178 14.25 17.66 -8.04
C ASP A 178 14.82 17.67 -6.62
N ILE A 179 14.86 16.51 -5.95
CA ILE A 179 15.45 16.40 -4.61
C ILE A 179 16.93 16.84 -4.65
N CYS A 180 17.69 16.36 -5.64
CA CYS A 180 19.08 16.74 -5.81
C CYS A 180 19.25 18.25 -6.06
N THR A 181 18.30 18.85 -6.78
CA THR A 181 18.31 20.30 -7.05
C THR A 181 18.01 21.09 -5.80
N SER A 182 16.97 20.71 -5.05
CA SER A 182 16.64 21.38 -3.78
C SER A 182 17.79 21.32 -2.77
N ILE A 183 18.46 20.17 -2.64
CA ILE A 183 19.63 20.05 -1.77
C ILE A 183 20.75 21.01 -2.18
N LYS A 184 20.94 21.25 -3.49
CA LYS A 184 22.01 22.16 -3.96
C LYS A 184 21.67 23.64 -3.80
N THR A 185 20.36 23.97 -3.84
CA THR A 185 19.88 25.36 -3.77
C THR A 185 19.58 25.81 -2.34
N ASP A 186 19.04 24.93 -1.51
CA ASP A 186 18.45 25.25 -0.22
C ASP A 186 19.25 24.66 0.97
N GLY A 187 20.20 23.78 0.68
CA GLY A 187 21.04 23.10 1.68
C GLY A 187 22.40 23.66 1.79
#